data_270eefc37248bae188745c799e1ec4ba
#
_entry.id   270eefc37248bae188745c799e1ec4ba
#
_cell.length_a   1.000
_cell.length_b   1.000
_cell.length_c   1.000
_cell.angle_alpha   90.00
_cell.angle_beta   90.00
_cell.angle_gamma   90.00
#
_symmetry.space_group_name_H-M   'P 1'
#
loop_
_entity.id
_entity.type
_entity.pdbx_description
1 polymer ?
#
loop_
_entity_poly.entity_id
_entity_poly.type
_entity_poly.pdbx_seq_one_letter_code
_entity_poly.pdbx_strand_id
1 'polypeptide(L)'
;MSDVLTPAREAEDAARLAENVALAARLLRALANERRLLVLCDLVAAGEKSVNDLAANVGLSQSALSQHLALLRDEGLVATRRAGTVIYYRLADPKAEAVLHTLHRLFCEAPVQSGGVSSGG
;
A
#
# COMPACT_ATOMS: atom_id res chain seq x y z
N MET A 1 32.55 -6.06 -9.94
CA MET A 1 32.66 -5.69 -9.92
C MET A 1 32.84 -4.92 -9.91
N SER A 2 32.92 -4.44 -9.90
CA SER A 2 33.14 -3.74 -9.77
C SER A 2 33.23 -2.95 -10.06
N ASP A 3 33.15 -2.58 -10.22
CA ASP A 3 33.45 -1.88 -10.51
C ASP A 3 33.84 -0.82 -10.26
N VAL A 4 33.98 -0.45 -10.58
CA VAL A 4 34.71 0.73 -10.47
C VAL A 4 33.93 1.92 -10.89
N LEU A 5 33.52 2.72 -9.98
CA LEU A 5 32.75 3.94 -10.27
C LEU A 5 33.71 5.12 -10.33
N THR A 6 33.50 5.98 -11.32
CA THR A 6 34.20 7.25 -11.33
C THR A 6 33.63 8.13 -10.24
N PRO A 7 34.39 9.12 -9.75
CA PRO A 7 33.85 10.02 -8.73
C PRO A 7 32.58 10.73 -9.15
N ALA A 8 32.49 11.15 -10.42
CA ALA A 8 31.26 11.80 -10.92
C ALA A 8 30.09 10.85 -10.89
N ARG A 9 30.33 9.61 -11.25
CA ARG A 9 29.27 8.61 -11.25
C ARG A 9 28.83 8.28 -9.85
N GLU A 10 29.77 8.20 -8.92
CA GLU A 10 29.43 7.97 -7.52
C GLU A 10 28.57 9.09 -6.97
N ALA A 11 28.88 10.32 -7.34
CA ALA A 11 28.10 11.46 -6.88
C ALA A 11 26.69 11.41 -7.45
N GLU A 12 26.56 11.04 -8.72
CA GLU A 12 25.24 10.90 -9.35
C GLU A 12 24.44 9.80 -8.71
N ASP A 13 25.10 8.68 -8.41
CA ASP A 13 24.42 7.55 -7.77
C ASP A 13 23.98 7.93 -6.37
N ALA A 14 24.80 8.67 -5.64
CA ALA A 14 24.43 9.10 -4.30
C ALA A 14 23.24 10.05 -4.34
N ALA A 15 23.23 10.98 -5.30
CA ALA A 15 22.11 11.91 -5.43
C ALA A 15 20.83 11.18 -5.80
N ARG A 16 20.92 10.21 -6.70
CA ARG A 16 19.76 9.42 -7.09
C ARG A 16 19.25 8.59 -5.94
N LEU A 17 20.16 8.01 -5.18
CA LEU A 17 19.77 7.24 -4.01
C LEU A 17 19.04 8.12 -3.01
N ALA A 18 19.55 9.31 -2.76
CA ALA A 18 18.91 10.23 -1.82
C ALA A 18 17.49 10.57 -2.25
N GLU A 19 17.31 10.83 -3.54
CA GLU A 19 15.98 11.11 -4.06
C GLU A 19 15.05 9.91 -3.91
N ASN A 20 15.56 8.72 -4.21
CA ASN A 20 14.76 7.52 -4.13
C ASN A 20 14.39 7.18 -2.70
N VAL A 21 15.30 7.41 -1.76
CA VAL A 21 15.02 7.19 -0.34
C VAL A 21 13.96 8.15 0.14
N ALA A 22 14.02 9.40 -0.30
CA ALA A 22 13.00 10.39 0.06
C ALA A 22 11.62 9.98 -0.43
N LEU A 23 11.55 9.48 -1.66
CA LEU A 23 10.28 8.99 -2.20
C LEU A 23 9.78 7.78 -1.45
N ALA A 24 10.68 6.86 -1.12
CA ALA A 24 10.31 5.68 -0.36
C ALA A 24 9.81 6.05 1.03
N ALA A 25 10.48 6.99 1.68
CA ALA A 25 10.06 7.43 3.00
C ALA A 25 8.69 8.08 2.96
N ARG A 26 8.42 8.83 1.91
CA ARG A 26 7.11 9.45 1.72
C ARG A 26 6.03 8.41 1.57
N LEU A 27 6.29 7.40 0.76
CA LEU A 27 5.35 6.29 0.61
C LEU A 27 5.10 5.61 1.95
N LEU A 28 6.16 5.30 2.67
CA LEU A 28 6.01 4.63 3.96
C LEU A 28 5.23 5.46 4.96
N ARG A 29 5.44 6.79 4.96
CA ARG A 29 4.65 7.65 5.82
C ARG A 29 3.17 7.62 5.46
N ALA A 30 2.88 7.58 4.17
CA ALA A 30 1.48 7.50 3.73
C ALA A 30 0.83 6.19 4.17
N LEU A 31 1.60 5.12 4.28
CA LEU A 31 1.09 3.81 4.67
C LEU A 31 1.07 3.60 6.19
N ALA A 32 1.85 4.37 6.95
CA ALA A 32 2.07 4.11 8.37
C ALA A 32 0.94 4.66 9.23
N ASN A 33 -0.25 4.11 9.05
CA ASN A 33 -1.44 4.45 9.80
C ASN A 33 -2.31 3.22 9.80
N GLU A 34 -2.70 2.76 10.98
CA GLU A 34 -3.43 1.51 11.11
C GLU A 34 -4.69 1.46 10.27
N ARG A 35 -5.47 2.54 10.30
CA ARG A 35 -6.73 2.54 9.56
C ARG A 35 -6.51 2.56 8.07
N ARG A 36 -5.52 3.32 7.62
CA ARG A 36 -5.15 3.32 6.21
C ARG A 36 -4.67 1.95 5.77
N LEU A 37 -3.84 1.31 6.60
CA LEU A 37 -3.35 -0.02 6.28
C LEU A 37 -4.49 -1.02 6.15
N LEU A 38 -5.48 -0.93 7.04
CA LEU A 38 -6.64 -1.80 6.94
C LEU A 38 -7.32 -1.66 5.59
N VAL A 39 -7.56 -0.43 5.18
CA VAL A 39 -8.22 -0.16 3.91
C VAL A 39 -7.38 -0.64 2.74
N LEU A 40 -6.10 -0.31 2.76
CA LEU A 40 -5.22 -0.63 1.64
C LEU A 40 -4.95 -2.12 1.52
N CYS A 41 -4.82 -2.81 2.64
CA CYS A 41 -4.63 -4.26 2.62
C CYS A 41 -5.88 -4.97 2.13
N ASP A 42 -7.06 -4.47 2.51
CA ASP A 42 -8.30 -5.02 2.00
C ASP A 42 -8.39 -4.85 0.48
N LEU A 43 -7.98 -3.68 0.00
CA LEU A 43 -7.98 -3.43 -1.43
C LEU A 43 -6.98 -4.32 -2.18
N VAL A 44 -5.79 -4.51 -1.62
CA VAL A 44 -4.79 -5.32 -2.32
C VAL A 44 -5.23 -6.77 -2.38
N ALA A 45 -5.91 -7.23 -1.33
CA ALA A 45 -6.41 -8.61 -1.31
C ALA A 45 -7.55 -8.83 -2.29
N ALA A 46 -8.44 -7.85 -2.40
CA ALA A 46 -9.64 -7.99 -3.22
C ALA A 46 -9.44 -7.51 -4.64
N GLY A 47 -8.50 -6.60 -4.87
CA GLY A 47 -8.30 -5.97 -6.17
C GLY A 47 -9.12 -4.71 -6.33
N GLU A 48 -10.42 -4.79 -6.08
CA GLU A 48 -11.32 -3.65 -6.24
C GLU A 48 -12.51 -3.85 -5.32
N LYS A 49 -12.93 -2.77 -4.65
CA LYS A 49 -14.07 -2.84 -3.75
C LYS A 49 -14.84 -1.55 -3.73
N SER A 50 -16.14 -1.66 -3.46
CA SER A 50 -16.97 -0.49 -3.23
C SER A 50 -16.75 0.05 -1.82
N VAL A 51 -17.18 1.29 -1.59
CA VAL A 51 -17.09 1.89 -0.27
C VAL A 51 -17.86 1.06 0.76
N ASN A 52 -19.04 0.58 0.39
CA ASN A 52 -19.83 -0.22 1.33
C ASN A 52 -19.11 -1.47 1.75
N ASP A 53 -18.50 -2.17 0.80
CA ASP A 53 -17.79 -3.40 1.11
C ASP A 53 -16.55 -3.13 1.94
N LEU A 54 -15.84 -2.05 1.63
CA LEU A 54 -14.69 -1.67 2.43
C LEU A 54 -15.09 -1.35 3.87
N ALA A 55 -16.15 -0.56 4.03
CA ALA A 55 -16.61 -0.18 5.36
C ALA A 55 -16.97 -1.39 6.20
N ALA A 56 -17.64 -2.36 5.57
CA ALA A 56 -18.03 -3.58 6.29
C ALA A 56 -16.82 -4.35 6.79
N ASN A 57 -15.76 -4.38 5.99
CA ASN A 57 -14.59 -5.18 6.34
C ASN A 57 -13.66 -4.50 7.33
N VAL A 58 -13.55 -3.17 7.26
CA VAL A 58 -12.57 -2.48 8.08
C VAL A 58 -13.16 -1.89 9.35
N GLY A 59 -14.47 -2.01 9.53
CA GLY A 59 -15.11 -1.56 10.76
C GLY A 59 -15.14 -0.06 10.94
N LEU A 60 -15.12 0.69 9.86
CA LEU A 60 -15.21 2.14 9.90
C LEU A 60 -16.59 2.57 9.40
N SER A 61 -17.06 3.71 9.88
CA SER A 61 -18.25 4.31 9.30
C SER A 61 -17.93 4.75 7.88
N GLN A 62 -18.96 4.88 7.05
CA GLN A 62 -18.76 5.36 5.69
C GLN A 62 -18.14 6.75 5.68
N SER A 63 -18.54 7.59 6.63
CA SER A 63 -18.01 8.93 6.72
C SER A 63 -16.51 8.94 6.98
N ALA A 64 -16.06 8.16 7.97
CA ALA A 64 -14.64 8.06 8.30
C ALA A 64 -13.86 7.45 7.13
N LEU A 65 -14.41 6.39 6.55
CA LEU A 65 -13.77 5.74 5.43
C LEU A 65 -13.63 6.68 4.25
N SER A 66 -14.67 7.43 3.95
CA SER A 66 -14.64 8.36 2.82
C SER A 66 -13.54 9.41 3.00
N GLN A 67 -13.31 9.86 4.23
CA GLN A 67 -12.24 10.81 4.49
C GLN A 67 -10.87 10.17 4.23
N HIS A 68 -10.68 8.94 4.69
CA HIS A 68 -9.44 8.24 4.42
C HIS A 68 -9.22 8.03 2.92
N LEU A 69 -10.27 7.62 2.23
CA LEU A 69 -10.18 7.36 0.80
C LEU A 69 -9.90 8.63 0.01
N ALA A 70 -10.48 9.76 0.43
CA ALA A 70 -10.22 11.02 -0.25
C ALA A 70 -8.74 11.40 -0.14
N LEU A 71 -8.15 11.23 1.03
CA LEU A 71 -6.73 11.51 1.22
C LEU A 71 -5.86 10.58 0.39
N LEU A 72 -6.20 9.28 0.39
CA LEU A 72 -5.45 8.30 -0.37
C LEU A 72 -5.53 8.58 -1.87
N ARG A 73 -6.69 9.02 -2.31
CA ARG A 73 -6.90 9.37 -3.71
C ARG A 73 -6.08 10.60 -4.08
N ASP A 74 -6.08 11.62 -3.21
CA ASP A 74 -5.30 12.82 -3.44
C ASP A 74 -3.81 12.51 -3.52
N GLU A 75 -3.37 11.51 -2.78
CA GLU A 75 -1.96 11.10 -2.79
C GLU A 75 -1.64 10.13 -3.93
N GLY A 76 -2.62 9.79 -4.74
CA GLY A 76 -2.40 8.91 -5.87
C GLY A 76 -2.26 7.44 -5.53
N LEU A 77 -2.61 7.05 -4.30
CA LEU A 77 -2.49 5.66 -3.88
C LEU A 77 -3.67 4.82 -4.33
N VAL A 78 -4.84 5.42 -4.47
CA VAL A 78 -6.04 4.71 -4.94
C VAL A 78 -6.65 5.46 -6.10
N ALA A 79 -7.38 4.74 -6.92
CA ALA A 79 -8.15 5.27 -8.03
C ALA A 79 -9.56 4.73 -7.96
N THR A 80 -10.47 5.38 -8.65
CA THR A 80 -11.88 5.01 -8.61
C THR A 80 -12.40 4.67 -9.98
N ARG A 81 -13.46 3.89 -9.97
CA ARG A 81 -14.22 3.55 -11.16
C ARG A 81 -15.70 3.60 -10.78
N ARG A 82 -16.49 4.23 -11.61
CA ARG A 82 -17.92 4.31 -11.35
C ARG A 82 -18.67 3.27 -12.20
N ALA A 83 -19.58 2.58 -11.56
CA ALA A 83 -20.49 1.66 -12.27
C ALA A 83 -21.88 1.97 -11.75
N GLY A 84 -22.65 2.72 -12.55
CA GLY A 84 -23.96 3.19 -12.12
C GLY A 84 -23.81 4.17 -10.97
N THR A 85 -24.44 3.86 -9.85
CA THR A 85 -24.36 4.69 -8.66
C THR A 85 -23.27 4.22 -7.70
N VAL A 86 -22.56 3.14 -8.05
CA VAL A 86 -21.56 2.55 -7.16
C VAL A 86 -20.19 3.00 -7.60
N ILE A 87 -19.37 3.39 -6.61
CA ILE A 87 -17.99 3.78 -6.87
C ILE A 87 -17.10 2.70 -6.28
N TYR A 88 -16.20 2.18 -7.12
CA TYR A 88 -15.25 1.17 -6.74
C TYR A 88 -13.87 1.78 -6.61
N TYR A 89 -13.12 1.32 -5.63
CA TYR A 89 -11.77 1.78 -5.35
C TYR A 89 -10.79 0.65 -5.61
N ARG A 90 -9.62 1.01 -6.11
CA ARG A 90 -8.52 0.07 -6.32
C ARG A 90 -7.22 0.77 -6.06
N LEU A 91 -6.17 -0.01 -5.83
CA LEU A 91 -4.83 0.57 -5.71
C LEU A 91 -4.39 1.11 -7.07
N ALA A 92 -3.74 2.25 -7.05
CA ALA A 92 -3.31 2.91 -8.28
C ALA A 92 -1.79 3.02 -8.40
N ASP A 93 -1.08 2.94 -7.27
CA ASP A 93 0.37 3.10 -7.26
C ASP A 93 1.03 1.72 -7.24
N PRO A 94 1.75 1.34 -8.30
CA PRO A 94 2.37 0.00 -8.35
C PRO A 94 3.39 -0.23 -7.23
N LYS A 95 4.07 0.82 -6.78
CA LYS A 95 5.03 0.67 -5.68
C LYS A 95 4.32 0.39 -4.37
N ALA A 96 3.24 1.12 -4.13
CA ALA A 96 2.42 0.87 -2.94
C ALA A 96 1.83 -0.52 -2.99
N GLU A 97 1.37 -0.93 -4.17
CA GLU A 97 0.79 -2.25 -4.33
C GLU A 97 1.79 -3.35 -3.99
N ALA A 98 3.03 -3.21 -4.47
CA ALA A 98 4.07 -4.18 -4.19
C ALA A 98 4.38 -4.28 -2.70
N VAL A 99 4.49 -3.14 -2.03
CA VAL A 99 4.73 -3.11 -0.60
C VAL A 99 3.57 -3.74 0.15
N LEU A 100 2.35 -3.39 -0.23
CA LEU A 100 1.16 -3.90 0.46
C LEU A 100 0.98 -5.40 0.26
N HIS A 101 1.30 -5.91 -0.93
CA HIS A 101 1.28 -7.36 -1.15
C HIS A 101 2.25 -8.06 -0.20
N THR A 102 3.43 -7.48 -0.02
CA THR A 102 4.43 -8.04 0.87
C THR A 102 3.92 -8.04 2.31
N LEU A 103 3.36 -6.92 2.74
CA LEU A 103 2.81 -6.82 4.09
C LEU A 103 1.65 -7.78 4.29
N HIS A 104 0.78 -7.89 3.30
CA HIS A 104 -0.33 -8.83 3.39
C HIS A 104 0.16 -10.25 3.53
N ARG A 105 1.18 -10.62 2.77
CA ARG A 105 1.73 -11.95 2.84
C ARG A 105 2.36 -12.22 4.20
N LEU A 106 3.03 -11.21 4.75
CA LEU A 106 3.74 -11.38 6.02
C LEU A 106 2.83 -11.39 7.23
N PHE A 107 1.72 -10.66 7.19
CA PHE A 107 0.93 -10.41 8.38
C PHE A 107 -0.51 -10.88 8.27
N CYS A 108 -1.06 -11.01 7.08
CA CYS A 108 -2.50 -11.24 6.92
C CYS A 108 -2.84 -12.59 6.33
N GLU A 109 -1.95 -13.18 5.53
CA GLU A 109 -2.22 -14.50 4.97
C GLU A 109 -2.09 -15.56 6.04
N ALA A 110 -2.96 -16.56 5.98
CA ALA A 110 -2.85 -17.68 6.87
C ALA A 110 -1.54 -18.39 6.63
N PRO A 111 -0.84 -18.82 7.67
CA PRO A 111 0.38 -19.59 7.47
C PRO A 111 0.05 -20.87 6.75
N VAL A 112 0.91 -21.20 5.91
CA VAL A 112 0.76 -22.45 5.26
C VAL A 112 1.05 -23.48 6.25
N GLN A 113 0.67 -23.98 6.65
CA GLN A 113 1.02 -24.75 7.54
C GLN A 113 1.79 -25.43 7.85
N SER A 114 2.21 -25.54 7.85
CA SER A 114 3.08 -26.04 8.12
C SER A 114 3.20 -26.12 9.39
N GLY A 115 2.98 -26.45 9.61
CA GLY A 115 3.20 -26.44 10.62
C GLY A 115 3.21 -25.73 11.53
N GLY A 116 2.97 -25.47 11.64
CA GLY A 116 3.00 -24.79 12.38
C GLY A 116 3.14 -24.05 12.96
N VAL A 117 3.21 -23.72 13.20
CA VAL A 117 3.51 -22.92 13.65
C VAL A 117 2.89 -22.16 14.12
N SER A 118 2.61 -21.88 14.42
CA SER A 118 2.18 -21.13 14.75
C SER A 118 2.24 -20.26 15.11
N SER A 119 2.32 -19.92 15.44
CA SER A 119 2.36 -19.16 15.77
C SER A 119 2.16 -18.33 15.85
N GLY A 120 2.06 -18.01 15.82
CA GLY A 120 1.77 -17.31 15.87
C GLY A 120 1.82 -16.49 15.73
N GLY A 121 1.96 -16.38 15.78
CA GLY A 121 1.86 -15.42 15.66
C GLY A 121 1.53 -15.00 15.39
#